data_9f7bee5036c710ad23fca99d808ab08b
#
_entry.id   9f7bee5036c710ad23fca99d808ab08b
#
_cell.length_a   1.000
_cell.length_b   1.000
_cell.length_c   1.000
_cell.angle_alpha   90.00
_cell.angle_beta   90.00
_cell.angle_gamma   90.00
#
_symmetry.space_group_name_H-M   'P 1'
#
loop_
_entity.id
_entity.type
_entity.pdbx_description
1 polymer ?
#
loop_
_entity_poly.entity_id
_entity_poly.type
_entity_poly.pdbx_seq_one_letter_code
_entity_poly.pdbx_strand_id
1 'polypeptide(L)'
;MYITDKTSYCWTTDDTCGEPQKTIHDAIQDYYEDDCQNLDCPTVYIGHPSYYIPDMFNAEQIMWDMNDKIEEDYDIALNDELTVDQDMELEERLQQTLYQFLKEHKLDKRMWTVFESTEYRPEDFGIDLSDF
;
A
#
# COMPACT_ATOMS: atom_id res chain seq x y z
N MET A 1 3.86 0.82 6.16
CA MET A 1 4.30 -0.39 5.42
C MET A 1 3.59 -0.51 4.09
N TYR A 2 4.21 -1.14 3.12
CA TYR A 2 3.63 -1.40 1.80
C TYR A 2 3.46 -2.90 1.61
N ILE A 3 2.30 -3.29 1.07
CA ILE A 3 1.99 -4.69 0.77
C ILE A 3 1.72 -4.80 -0.72
N THR A 4 2.63 -5.47 -1.43
CA THR A 4 2.52 -5.65 -2.88
C THR A 4 1.59 -6.81 -3.22
N ASP A 5 0.60 -6.53 -4.05
CA ASP A 5 -0.31 -7.56 -4.58
C ASP A 5 0.19 -8.01 -5.96
N LYS A 6 0.87 -9.15 -5.99
CA LYS A 6 1.43 -9.71 -7.23
C LYS A 6 0.37 -10.35 -8.15
N THR A 7 -0.88 -10.39 -7.72
CA THR A 7 -1.99 -10.94 -8.51
C THR A 7 -2.75 -9.87 -9.29
N SER A 8 -2.41 -8.60 -9.07
CA SER A 8 -3.03 -7.46 -9.75
C SER A 8 -2.00 -6.65 -10.50
N TYR A 9 -2.46 -5.87 -11.49
CA TYR A 9 -1.64 -5.07 -12.39
C TYR A 9 -2.21 -3.68 -12.56
N CYS A 10 -1.34 -2.67 -12.53
CA CYS A 10 -1.70 -1.27 -12.75
C CYS A 10 -0.79 -0.66 -13.81
N TRP A 11 -1.36 0.17 -14.69
CA TRP A 11 -0.52 1.08 -15.46
C TRP A 11 0.02 2.17 -14.55
N THR A 12 1.18 2.71 -14.88
CA THR A 12 1.81 3.79 -14.11
C THR A 12 2.48 4.80 -15.02
N THR A 13 2.46 6.05 -14.59
CA THR A 13 3.20 7.17 -15.18
C THR A 13 4.02 7.84 -14.07
N ASP A 14 4.76 8.90 -14.40
CA ASP A 14 5.53 9.64 -13.40
C ASP A 14 4.65 10.31 -12.34
N ASP A 15 3.39 10.59 -12.67
CA ASP A 15 2.49 11.38 -11.83
C ASP A 15 1.37 10.56 -11.18
N THR A 16 0.99 9.43 -11.76
CA THR A 16 -0.19 8.69 -11.30
C THR A 16 -0.11 7.20 -11.69
N CYS A 17 -1.04 6.42 -11.17
CA CYS A 17 -1.23 5.02 -11.56
C CYS A 17 -2.72 4.71 -11.69
N GLY A 18 -3.04 3.72 -12.52
CA GLY A 18 -4.40 3.27 -12.73
C GLY A 18 -4.91 2.36 -11.63
N GLU A 19 -6.18 1.99 -11.74
CA GLU A 19 -6.80 1.04 -10.83
C GLU A 19 -6.25 -0.39 -11.05
N PRO A 20 -6.15 -1.20 -9.98
CA PRO A 20 -5.72 -2.58 -10.11
C PRO A 20 -6.62 -3.41 -11.01
N GLN A 21 -6.00 -4.11 -11.96
CA GLN A 21 -6.65 -5.01 -12.91
C GLN A 21 -6.15 -6.44 -12.70
N LYS A 22 -6.89 -7.41 -13.19
CA LYS A 22 -6.56 -8.84 -13.00
C LYS A 22 -5.46 -9.34 -13.94
N THR A 23 -5.27 -8.68 -15.08
CA THR A 23 -4.31 -9.08 -16.10
C THR A 23 -3.52 -7.87 -16.63
N ILE A 24 -2.36 -8.16 -17.22
CA ILE A 24 -1.57 -7.12 -17.90
C ILE A 24 -2.37 -6.55 -19.09
N HIS A 25 -3.07 -7.38 -19.83
CA HIS A 25 -3.93 -6.95 -20.95
C HIS A 25 -4.95 -5.91 -20.49
N ASP A 26 -5.66 -6.20 -19.38
CA ASP A 26 -6.70 -5.30 -18.86
C ASP A 26 -6.09 -3.98 -18.37
N ALA A 27 -4.90 -4.02 -17.77
CA ALA A 27 -4.21 -2.81 -17.33
C ALA A 27 -3.77 -1.94 -18.52
N ILE A 28 -3.30 -2.54 -19.60
CA ILE A 28 -2.94 -1.82 -20.84
C ILE A 28 -4.19 -1.19 -21.45
N GLN A 29 -5.27 -1.94 -21.54
CA GLN A 29 -6.54 -1.45 -22.08
C GLN A 29 -7.07 -0.27 -21.26
N ASP A 30 -7.04 -0.37 -19.93
CA ASP A 30 -7.45 0.70 -19.01
C ASP A 30 -6.65 1.99 -19.25
N TYR A 31 -5.34 1.89 -19.45
CA TYR A 31 -4.49 3.04 -19.74
C TYR A 31 -4.93 3.81 -20.97
N TYR A 32 -5.21 3.13 -22.07
CA TYR A 32 -5.59 3.77 -23.33
C TYR A 32 -7.04 4.24 -23.35
N GLU A 33 -7.91 3.69 -22.50
CA GLU A 33 -9.30 4.13 -22.32
C GLU A 33 -9.42 5.33 -21.39
N ASP A 34 -8.46 5.52 -20.47
CA ASP A 34 -8.54 6.55 -19.42
C ASP A 34 -8.47 7.97 -19.97
N ASP A 35 -7.58 8.21 -20.94
CA ASP A 35 -7.37 9.52 -21.56
C ASP A 35 -7.04 9.35 -23.06
N CYS A 36 -7.74 10.08 -23.91
CA CYS A 36 -7.49 10.02 -25.35
C CYS A 36 -6.06 10.45 -25.75
N GLN A 37 -5.38 11.25 -24.93
CA GLN A 37 -3.98 11.60 -25.14
C GLN A 37 -3.04 10.41 -24.98
N ASN A 38 -3.44 9.40 -24.22
CA ASN A 38 -2.64 8.18 -24.04
C ASN A 38 -2.48 7.39 -25.35
N LEU A 39 -3.39 7.56 -26.29
CA LEU A 39 -3.30 6.92 -27.62
C LEU A 39 -2.08 7.35 -28.43
N ASP A 40 -1.49 8.48 -28.11
CA ASP A 40 -0.27 8.97 -28.74
C ASP A 40 0.99 8.28 -28.17
N CYS A 41 0.86 7.56 -27.07
CA CYS A 41 1.97 6.85 -26.45
C CYS A 41 2.10 5.46 -27.04
N PRO A 42 3.28 5.09 -27.63
CA PRO A 42 3.47 3.78 -28.26
C PRO A 42 3.65 2.64 -27.25
N THR A 43 3.95 2.97 -26.00
CA THR A 43 4.20 2.02 -24.92
C THR A 43 3.55 2.46 -23.63
N VAL A 44 3.41 1.52 -22.70
CA VAL A 44 2.84 1.74 -21.37
C VAL A 44 3.62 0.96 -20.34
N TYR A 45 3.75 1.53 -19.14
CA TYR A 45 4.43 0.89 -18.02
C TYR A 45 3.39 0.24 -17.12
N ILE A 46 3.58 -1.04 -16.81
CA ILE A 46 2.69 -1.85 -15.98
C ILE A 46 3.49 -2.42 -14.81
N GLY A 47 2.93 -2.36 -13.63
CA GLY A 47 3.51 -2.97 -12.43
C GLY A 47 2.44 -3.49 -11.49
N HIS A 48 2.88 -4.02 -10.34
CA HIS A 48 1.97 -4.49 -9.30
C HIS A 48 1.65 -3.36 -8.34
N PRO A 49 0.38 -3.25 -7.87
CA PRO A 49 0.05 -2.26 -6.86
C PRO A 49 0.65 -2.63 -5.51
N SER A 50 1.26 -1.66 -4.85
CA SER A 50 1.71 -1.76 -3.46
C SER A 50 0.79 -0.90 -2.61
N TYR A 51 0.01 -1.54 -1.74
CA TYR A 51 -0.96 -0.87 -0.87
C TYR A 51 -0.28 -0.33 0.36
N TYR A 52 -0.58 0.91 0.69
CA TYR A 52 0.02 1.60 1.82
C TYR A 52 -0.84 1.50 3.07
N ILE A 53 -0.22 1.03 4.15
CA ILE A 53 -0.78 1.05 5.49
C ILE A 53 0.25 1.74 6.39
N PRO A 54 -0.08 2.91 6.97
CA PRO A 54 0.87 3.64 7.80
C PRO A 54 1.29 2.84 9.04
N ASP A 55 2.52 3.05 9.48
CA ASP A 55 3.01 2.54 10.75
C ASP A 55 2.42 3.43 11.86
N MET A 56 1.47 2.89 12.62
CA MET A 56 0.64 3.67 13.55
C MET A 56 1.09 3.60 15.00
N PHE A 57 2.05 2.74 15.34
CA PHE A 57 2.37 2.46 16.72
C PHE A 57 3.80 2.86 17.07
N ASN A 58 3.94 3.59 18.19
CA ASN A 58 5.19 3.89 18.82
C ASN A 58 5.16 3.29 20.23
N ALA A 59 5.95 2.23 20.46
CA ALA A 59 5.92 1.47 21.69
C ALA A 59 6.35 2.32 22.91
N GLU A 60 7.33 3.17 22.74
CA GLU A 60 7.80 4.06 23.80
C GLU A 60 6.68 5.01 24.25
N GLN A 61 5.94 5.60 23.33
CA GLN A 61 4.81 6.47 23.62
C GLN A 61 3.66 5.71 24.30
N ILE A 62 3.38 4.49 23.86
CA ILE A 62 2.35 3.63 24.48
C ILE A 62 2.69 3.34 25.94
N MET A 63 3.94 2.97 26.23
CA MET A 63 4.39 2.70 27.58
C MET A 63 4.32 3.94 28.46
N TRP A 64 4.71 5.08 27.91
CA TRP A 64 4.64 6.34 28.65
C TRP A 64 3.21 6.72 28.99
N ASP A 65 2.29 6.62 28.05
CA ASP A 65 0.87 6.90 28.25
C ASP A 65 0.25 5.95 29.27
N MET A 66 0.62 4.66 29.24
CA MET A 66 0.14 3.68 30.20
C MET A 66 0.65 3.97 31.61
N ASN A 67 1.94 4.26 31.76
CA ASN A 67 2.54 4.60 33.06
C ASN A 67 1.93 5.86 33.64
N ASP A 68 1.69 6.87 32.80
CA ASP A 68 1.05 8.13 33.19
C ASP A 68 -0.38 7.90 33.71
N LYS A 69 -1.16 7.05 33.05
CA LYS A 69 -2.50 6.68 33.48
C LYS A 69 -2.51 5.92 34.80
N ILE A 70 -1.59 4.98 34.98
CA ILE A 70 -1.48 4.23 36.24
C ILE A 70 -1.10 5.17 37.39
N GLU A 71 -0.17 6.08 37.17
CA GLU A 71 0.25 7.09 38.12
C GLU A 71 -0.92 7.99 38.51
N GLU A 72 -1.72 8.44 37.54
CA GLU A 72 -2.91 9.26 37.77
C GLU A 72 -3.97 8.53 38.56
N ASP A 73 -4.26 7.25 38.27
CA ASP A 73 -5.33 6.48 38.89
C ASP A 73 -4.95 5.95 40.29
N TYR A 74 -3.66 5.63 40.52
CA TYR A 74 -3.20 4.98 41.76
C TYR A 74 -2.15 5.74 42.54
N ASP A 75 -1.75 6.93 42.12
CA ASP A 75 -0.74 7.78 42.76
C ASP A 75 0.60 7.05 42.97
N ILE A 76 1.01 6.25 41.95
CA ILE A 76 2.27 5.47 41.94
C ILE A 76 3.13 5.96 40.80
N ALA A 77 4.37 6.37 41.09
CA ALA A 77 5.35 6.73 40.04
C ALA A 77 5.95 5.47 39.41
N LEU A 78 5.82 5.33 38.09
CA LEU A 78 6.40 4.25 37.31
C LEU A 78 7.36 4.80 36.27
N ASN A 79 8.54 4.18 36.19
CA ASN A 79 9.58 4.56 35.23
C ASN A 79 10.02 3.35 34.38
N ASP A 80 9.13 2.37 34.21
CA ASP A 80 9.43 1.17 33.43
C ASP A 80 9.58 1.50 31.96
N GLU A 81 10.66 1.05 31.37
CA GLU A 81 10.96 1.20 29.95
C GLU A 81 11.15 -0.17 29.33
N LEU A 82 10.75 -0.30 28.07
CA LEU A 82 11.01 -1.50 27.30
C LEU A 82 12.43 -1.45 26.72
N THR A 83 13.00 -2.63 26.50
CA THR A 83 14.23 -2.74 25.70
C THR A 83 13.91 -2.44 24.23
N VAL A 84 14.94 -2.18 23.41
CA VAL A 84 14.75 -1.95 21.97
C VAL A 84 14.05 -3.13 21.32
N ASP A 85 14.42 -4.36 21.68
CA ASP A 85 13.79 -5.57 21.13
C ASP A 85 12.32 -5.69 21.53
N GLN A 86 11.97 -5.31 22.76
CA GLN A 86 10.59 -5.31 23.23
C GLN A 86 9.78 -4.22 22.54
N ASP A 87 10.32 -3.03 22.30
CA ASP A 87 9.68 -1.96 21.56
C ASP A 87 9.32 -2.44 20.14
N MET A 88 10.27 -3.05 19.44
CA MET A 88 10.08 -3.59 18.10
C MET A 88 9.02 -4.69 18.07
N GLU A 89 9.05 -5.60 19.06
CA GLU A 89 8.07 -6.68 19.17
C GLU A 89 6.65 -6.16 19.39
N LEU A 90 6.48 -5.18 20.28
CA LEU A 90 5.18 -4.59 20.55
C LEU A 90 4.62 -3.87 19.32
N GLU A 91 5.44 -3.06 18.66
CA GLU A 91 5.05 -2.35 17.45
C GLU A 91 4.67 -3.32 16.32
N GLU A 92 5.43 -4.39 16.12
CA GLU A 92 5.16 -5.41 15.12
C GLU A 92 3.84 -6.12 15.41
N ARG A 93 3.60 -6.55 16.66
CA ARG A 93 2.37 -7.24 17.04
C ARG A 93 1.14 -6.36 16.85
N LEU A 94 1.21 -5.09 17.23
CA LEU A 94 0.11 -4.14 17.07
C LEU A 94 -0.14 -3.84 15.60
N GLN A 95 0.92 -3.65 14.82
CA GLN A 95 0.80 -3.38 13.38
C GLN A 95 0.18 -4.57 12.64
N GLN A 96 0.58 -5.79 12.97
CA GLN A 96 -0.01 -7.00 12.40
C GLN A 96 -1.49 -7.14 12.75
N THR A 97 -1.86 -6.82 13.99
CA THR A 97 -3.27 -6.83 14.43
C THR A 97 -4.09 -5.80 13.64
N LEU A 98 -3.56 -4.59 13.47
CA LEU A 98 -4.20 -3.57 12.66
C LEU A 98 -4.37 -4.03 11.21
N TYR A 99 -3.32 -4.58 10.62
CA TYR A 99 -3.37 -5.06 9.23
C TYR A 99 -4.43 -6.15 9.06
N GLN A 100 -4.47 -7.14 9.94
CA GLN A 100 -5.47 -8.22 9.89
C GLN A 100 -6.89 -7.68 10.00
N PHE A 101 -7.12 -6.74 10.89
CA PHE A 101 -8.42 -6.07 11.03
C PHE A 101 -8.83 -5.36 9.75
N LEU A 102 -7.93 -4.56 9.18
CA LEU A 102 -8.21 -3.84 7.94
C LEU A 102 -8.50 -4.80 6.79
N LYS A 103 -7.75 -5.89 6.69
CA LYS A 103 -7.94 -6.91 5.66
C LYS A 103 -9.30 -7.60 5.81
N GLU A 104 -9.70 -7.97 7.01
CA GLU A 104 -10.99 -8.60 7.31
C GLU A 104 -12.16 -7.70 6.91
N HIS A 105 -12.02 -6.40 7.10
CA HIS A 105 -13.05 -5.40 6.79
C HIS A 105 -12.88 -4.76 5.42
N LYS A 106 -11.96 -5.25 4.58
CA LYS A 106 -11.67 -4.74 3.23
C LYS A 106 -11.28 -3.27 3.20
N LEU A 107 -10.51 -2.83 4.21
CA LEU A 107 -10.00 -1.47 4.35
C LEU A 107 -8.50 -1.36 4.07
N ASP A 108 -7.85 -2.45 3.67
CA ASP A 108 -6.40 -2.52 3.42
C ASP A 108 -5.98 -2.00 2.04
N LYS A 109 -6.94 -1.83 1.11
CA LYS A 109 -6.67 -1.49 -0.30
C LYS A 109 -7.22 -0.11 -0.69
N ARG A 110 -7.00 0.89 0.16
CA ARG A 110 -7.52 2.25 -0.07
C ARG A 110 -6.55 3.17 -0.79
N MET A 111 -5.26 2.94 -0.64
CA MET A 111 -4.22 3.75 -1.26
C MET A 111 -3.12 2.84 -1.78
N TRP A 112 -2.73 3.04 -3.03
CA TRP A 112 -1.68 2.23 -3.65
C TRP A 112 -0.76 3.07 -4.52
N THR A 113 0.44 2.52 -4.74
CA THR A 113 1.42 3.05 -5.67
C THR A 113 2.09 1.87 -6.39
N VAL A 114 2.85 2.16 -7.43
CA VAL A 114 3.63 1.17 -8.17
C VAL A 114 5.10 1.54 -8.08
N PHE A 115 5.93 0.69 -7.46
CA PHE A 115 7.36 0.95 -7.30
C PHE A 115 8.19 0.48 -8.48
N GLU A 116 7.84 -0.68 -9.04
CA GLU A 116 8.56 -1.28 -10.15
C GLU A 116 7.60 -1.54 -11.30
N SER A 117 7.99 -1.14 -12.49
CA SER A 117 7.17 -1.31 -13.69
C SER A 117 8.00 -1.84 -14.86
N THR A 118 7.31 -2.49 -15.78
CA THR A 118 7.88 -2.99 -17.04
C THR A 118 7.17 -2.33 -18.20
N GLU A 119 7.92 -1.95 -19.21
CA GLU A 119 7.39 -1.35 -20.43
C GLU A 119 6.79 -2.41 -21.35
N TYR A 120 5.58 -2.17 -21.82
CA TYR A 120 4.86 -3.06 -22.72
C TYR A 120 4.35 -2.30 -23.95
N ARG A 121 4.23 -3.01 -25.06
CA ARG A 121 3.58 -2.52 -26.28
C ARG A 121 2.17 -3.12 -26.36
N PRO A 122 1.14 -2.30 -26.65
CA PRO A 122 -0.24 -2.81 -26.73
C PRO A 122 -0.41 -3.89 -27.82
N GLU A 123 0.28 -3.79 -28.94
CA GLU A 123 0.21 -4.77 -30.01
C GLU A 123 0.68 -6.17 -29.59
N ASP A 124 1.59 -6.27 -28.63
CA ASP A 124 2.07 -7.56 -28.10
C ASP A 124 0.98 -8.30 -27.32
N PHE A 125 -0.08 -7.61 -26.93
CA PHE A 125 -1.23 -8.15 -26.23
C PHE A 125 -2.50 -8.19 -27.09
N GLY A 126 -2.36 -8.00 -28.39
CA GLY A 126 -3.50 -8.00 -29.31
C GLY A 126 -4.39 -6.77 -29.22
N ILE A 127 -3.89 -5.68 -28.65
CA ILE A 127 -4.62 -4.43 -28.53
C ILE A 127 -4.27 -3.52 -29.69
N ASP A 128 -5.27 -3.09 -30.45
CA ASP A 128 -5.14 -2.15 -31.56
C ASP A 128 -5.62 -0.78 -31.12
N LEU A 129 -4.71 0.20 -31.10
CA LEU A 129 -5.02 1.57 -30.67
C LEU A 129 -6.02 2.27 -31.58
N SER A 130 -6.20 1.80 -32.81
CA SER A 130 -7.23 2.35 -33.71
C SER A 130 -8.65 2.00 -33.31
N ASP A 131 -8.82 1.04 -32.40
CA ASP A 131 -10.13 0.63 -31.88
C ASP A 131 -10.66 1.54 -30.75
N PHE A 132 -9.85 2.48 -30.29
CA PHE A 132 -10.23 3.41 -29.22
C PHE A 132 -10.82 4.75 -29.70
#